data_38520ae50f11132f72b374c5b559193c
#
_entry.id   38520ae50f11132f72b374c5b559193c
#
_cell.length_a   1.000
_cell.length_b   1.000
_cell.length_c   1.000
_cell.angle_alpha   90.00
_cell.angle_beta   90.00
_cell.angle_gamma   90.00
#
_symmetry.space_group_name_H-M   'P 1'
#
loop_
_entity.id
_entity.type
_entity.pdbx_description
1 polymer ?
#
loop_
_entity_poly.entity_id
_entity_poly.type
_entity_poly.pdbx_seq_one_letter_code
_entity_poly.pdbx_strand_id
1 'polypeptide(L)'
;MLRITLKKGREGPVLRGHPWIFSGAIEQIEGGADAAGVADVFDCENHWIARGLLSPKSQIRVRILTWQKEEIDGDFFSRRISRSLSLRESILSRATDAYRIANGEGDFLPGLIVDRYNEFLVCQFLTAGMHCLKSVVVGSLSNLLAAKGIFEKSEGRVLDEEGIQPSVGVLAGEPPPELITIEENGFKFVIDVRRGQKTGFFLDQRDNRAILTTIARDKKILNCFSYSGAFSIYALGGGAKEIVSLDSSRPALELAERNLALNGFEVGGSELLKGDAFTYLKECDGAFRLRPLD
;
A
#
# COMPACT_ATOMS: atom_id res chain seq x y z
N MET A 1 -8.62 20.25 -21.89
CA MET A 1 -9.07 19.09 -21.09
C MET A 1 -9.26 17.93 -22.04
N LEU A 2 -8.82 16.71 -21.67
CA LEU A 2 -9.00 15.52 -22.47
C LEU A 2 -10.48 15.12 -22.48
N ARG A 3 -10.96 14.60 -23.61
CA ARG A 3 -12.33 14.14 -23.78
C ARG A 3 -12.36 12.71 -24.30
N ILE A 4 -13.16 11.87 -23.64
CA ILE A 4 -13.32 10.45 -23.95
C ILE A 4 -14.77 10.22 -24.32
N THR A 5 -15.02 9.69 -25.53
CA THR A 5 -16.36 9.26 -25.95
C THR A 5 -16.41 7.74 -25.97
N LEU A 6 -17.40 7.17 -25.29
CA LEU A 6 -17.60 5.72 -25.23
C LEU A 6 -18.38 5.21 -26.45
N LYS A 7 -18.11 3.97 -26.85
CA LYS A 7 -18.91 3.26 -27.84
C LYS A 7 -20.31 3.04 -27.29
N LYS A 8 -21.29 3.01 -28.22
CA LYS A 8 -22.69 2.73 -27.89
C LYS A 8 -22.85 1.45 -27.06
N GLY A 9 -23.56 1.54 -25.94
CA GLY A 9 -23.83 0.43 -25.03
C GLY A 9 -22.66 0.08 -24.08
N ARG A 10 -21.57 0.87 -24.08
CA ARG A 10 -20.43 0.68 -23.16
C ARG A 10 -20.45 1.61 -21.94
N GLU A 11 -21.38 2.53 -21.86
CA GLU A 11 -21.61 3.46 -20.73
C GLU A 11 -22.19 2.77 -19.50
N GLY A 12 -22.92 1.66 -19.67
CA GLY A 12 -23.66 0.99 -18.62
C GLY A 12 -22.86 0.64 -17.35
N PRO A 13 -21.65 0.07 -17.43
CA PRO A 13 -20.81 -0.16 -16.24
C PRO A 13 -20.46 1.14 -15.52
N VAL A 14 -20.07 2.19 -16.23
CA VAL A 14 -19.70 3.50 -15.63
C VAL A 14 -20.90 4.12 -14.92
N LEU A 15 -22.08 4.11 -15.53
CA LEU A 15 -23.32 4.63 -14.93
C LEU A 15 -23.74 3.86 -13.67
N ARG A 16 -23.34 2.60 -13.55
CA ARG A 16 -23.55 1.79 -12.32
C ARG A 16 -22.42 1.93 -11.29
N GLY A 17 -21.49 2.85 -11.50
CA GLY A 17 -20.42 3.14 -10.53
C GLY A 17 -19.15 2.30 -10.73
N HIS A 18 -18.98 1.58 -11.84
CA HIS A 18 -17.72 0.87 -12.10
C HIS A 18 -16.60 1.86 -12.40
N PRO A 19 -15.47 1.83 -11.67
CA PRO A 19 -14.46 2.88 -11.80
C PRO A 19 -13.52 2.73 -13.00
N TRP A 20 -13.58 1.64 -13.77
CA TRP A 20 -12.65 1.36 -14.85
C TRP A 20 -13.32 1.37 -16.21
N ILE A 21 -12.66 2.04 -17.16
CA ILE A 21 -13.01 2.02 -18.58
C ILE A 21 -11.83 1.38 -19.32
N PHE A 22 -12.09 0.24 -19.94
CA PHE A 22 -11.09 -0.47 -20.73
C PHE A 22 -10.96 0.15 -22.14
N SER A 23 -9.79 0.00 -22.74
CA SER A 23 -9.49 0.54 -24.09
C SER A 23 -10.52 0.16 -25.15
N GLY A 24 -11.02 -1.07 -25.11
CA GLY A 24 -12.04 -1.56 -26.05
C GLY A 24 -13.41 -0.89 -25.93
N ALA A 25 -13.70 -0.17 -24.86
CA ALA A 25 -14.97 0.54 -24.65
C ALA A 25 -14.96 1.97 -25.23
N ILE A 26 -13.79 2.49 -25.63
CA ILE A 26 -13.61 3.86 -26.09
C ILE A 26 -13.79 3.92 -27.61
N GLU A 27 -14.60 4.87 -28.08
CA GLU A 27 -14.76 5.22 -29.49
C GLU A 27 -13.70 6.25 -29.91
N GLN A 28 -13.57 7.33 -29.13
CA GLN A 28 -12.71 8.46 -29.48
C GLN A 28 -12.05 9.08 -28.25
N ILE A 29 -10.82 9.56 -28.46
CA ILE A 29 -10.06 10.37 -27.50
C ILE A 29 -9.69 11.68 -28.19
N GLU A 30 -10.11 12.80 -27.62
CA GLU A 30 -9.80 14.13 -28.11
C GLU A 30 -8.87 14.87 -27.12
N GLY A 31 -8.03 15.76 -27.64
CA GLY A 31 -7.10 16.57 -26.84
C GLY A 31 -5.73 15.93 -26.62
N GLY A 32 -5.45 14.77 -27.24
CA GLY A 32 -4.16 14.07 -27.21
C GLY A 32 -4.29 12.64 -26.69
N ALA A 33 -4.34 11.69 -27.62
CA ALA A 33 -4.51 10.26 -27.29
C ALA A 33 -3.33 9.67 -26.50
N ASP A 34 -2.14 10.26 -26.62
CA ASP A 34 -0.92 9.84 -25.93
C ASP A 34 -0.65 10.62 -24.63
N ALA A 35 -1.52 11.59 -24.29
CA ALA A 35 -1.38 12.39 -23.08
C ALA A 35 -2.06 11.70 -21.89
N ALA A 36 -1.34 11.55 -20.77
CA ALA A 36 -1.94 11.18 -19.50
C ALA A 36 -2.53 12.41 -18.82
N GLY A 37 -3.61 12.25 -18.05
CA GLY A 37 -4.19 13.36 -17.29
C GLY A 37 -5.68 13.23 -17.04
N VAL A 38 -6.28 14.33 -16.57
CA VAL A 38 -7.72 14.42 -16.28
C VAL A 38 -8.51 14.46 -17.59
N ALA A 39 -9.52 13.61 -17.69
CA ALA A 39 -10.39 13.49 -18.85
C ALA A 39 -11.87 13.48 -18.45
N ASP A 40 -12.69 14.19 -19.21
CA ASP A 40 -14.14 14.07 -19.16
C ASP A 40 -14.61 12.90 -20.01
N VAL A 41 -15.54 12.12 -19.49
CA VAL A 41 -16.11 10.94 -20.14
C VAL A 41 -17.56 11.22 -20.58
N PHE A 42 -17.85 10.90 -21.83
CA PHE A 42 -19.15 11.08 -22.46
C PHE A 42 -19.65 9.75 -23.04
N ASP A 43 -20.97 9.57 -23.10
CA ASP A 43 -21.59 8.51 -23.88
C ASP A 43 -21.58 8.82 -25.39
N CYS A 44 -22.12 7.90 -26.17
CA CYS A 44 -22.21 8.05 -27.65
C CYS A 44 -23.21 9.14 -28.09
N GLU A 45 -24.08 9.61 -27.21
CA GLU A 45 -25.05 10.70 -27.46
C GLU A 45 -24.55 12.05 -26.96
N ASN A 46 -23.27 12.10 -26.53
CA ASN A 46 -22.60 13.31 -26.05
C ASN A 46 -23.07 13.80 -24.66
N HIS A 47 -23.67 12.95 -23.84
CA HIS A 47 -23.95 13.26 -22.45
C HIS A 47 -22.71 13.01 -21.61
N TRP A 48 -22.38 13.98 -20.77
CA TRP A 48 -21.30 13.83 -19.78
C TRP A 48 -21.71 12.83 -18.69
N ILE A 49 -20.85 11.85 -18.37
CA ILE A 49 -21.16 10.78 -17.41
C ILE A 49 -20.18 10.69 -16.24
N ALA A 50 -18.93 11.08 -16.42
CA ALA A 50 -17.93 11.00 -15.36
C ALA A 50 -16.68 11.82 -15.68
N ARG A 51 -15.80 11.98 -14.69
CA ARG A 51 -14.44 12.51 -14.86
C ARG A 51 -13.43 11.54 -14.24
N GLY A 52 -12.33 11.31 -14.94
CA GLY A 52 -11.32 10.33 -14.51
C GLY A 52 -9.92 10.65 -15.02
N LEU A 53 -9.03 9.69 -14.84
CA LEU A 53 -7.63 9.76 -15.22
C LEU A 53 -7.36 8.86 -16.44
N LEU A 54 -6.89 9.47 -17.52
CA LEU A 54 -6.45 8.76 -18.71
C LEU A 54 -5.02 8.24 -18.53
N SER A 55 -4.83 6.95 -18.78
CA SER A 55 -3.55 6.25 -18.85
C SER A 55 -3.36 5.70 -20.27
N PRO A 56 -2.61 6.36 -21.16
CA PRO A 56 -2.62 6.06 -22.59
C PRO A 56 -2.06 4.69 -22.97
N LYS A 57 -1.19 4.08 -22.16
CA LYS A 57 -0.62 2.75 -22.43
C LYS A 57 -1.36 1.60 -21.73
N SER A 58 -2.13 1.91 -20.68
CA SER A 58 -2.84 0.91 -19.89
C SER A 58 -4.04 0.31 -20.62
N GLN A 59 -4.33 -0.97 -20.37
CA GLN A 59 -5.59 -1.59 -20.80
C GLN A 59 -6.79 -1.00 -20.05
N ILE A 60 -6.62 -0.64 -18.78
CA ILE A 60 -7.58 0.18 -18.02
C ILE A 60 -7.31 1.63 -18.40
N ARG A 61 -7.90 2.02 -19.55
CA ARG A 61 -7.59 3.28 -20.21
C ARG A 61 -7.99 4.51 -19.42
N VAL A 62 -9.14 4.46 -18.72
CA VAL A 62 -9.58 5.54 -17.84
C VAL A 62 -9.99 4.97 -16.48
N ARG A 63 -9.52 5.60 -15.40
CA ARG A 63 -9.95 5.32 -14.03
C ARG A 63 -10.75 6.50 -13.52
N ILE A 64 -12.03 6.27 -13.23
CA ILE A 64 -12.95 7.31 -12.80
C ILE A 64 -12.57 7.81 -11.40
N LEU A 65 -12.51 9.13 -11.26
CA LEU A 65 -12.34 9.82 -9.99
C LEU A 65 -13.70 10.24 -9.41
N THR A 66 -14.59 10.73 -10.28
CA THR A 66 -15.88 11.27 -9.84
C THR A 66 -16.97 11.14 -10.89
N TRP A 67 -18.20 10.97 -10.44
CA TRP A 67 -19.44 11.03 -11.21
C TRP A 67 -20.15 12.39 -11.06
N GLN A 68 -19.48 13.38 -10.48
CA GLN A 68 -19.94 14.74 -10.31
C GLN A 68 -19.12 15.71 -11.16
N LYS A 69 -19.74 16.76 -11.67
CA LYS A 69 -19.03 17.84 -12.39
C LYS A 69 -18.31 18.72 -11.37
N GLU A 70 -17.10 18.32 -11.01
CA GLU A 70 -16.22 19.03 -10.07
C GLU A 70 -14.80 19.11 -10.62
N GLU A 71 -14.03 20.08 -10.20
CA GLU A 71 -12.61 20.19 -10.56
C GLU A 71 -11.77 19.18 -9.78
N ILE A 72 -10.73 18.64 -10.45
CA ILE A 72 -9.76 17.73 -9.84
C ILE A 72 -8.53 18.55 -9.44
N ASP A 73 -8.66 19.20 -8.33
CA ASP A 73 -7.69 20.15 -7.76
C ASP A 73 -7.23 19.74 -6.36
N GLY A 74 -6.55 20.63 -5.65
CA GLY A 74 -6.09 20.39 -4.28
C GLY A 74 -7.23 20.16 -3.29
N ASP A 75 -8.36 20.86 -3.45
CA ASP A 75 -9.52 20.69 -2.58
C ASP A 75 -10.19 19.34 -2.79
N PHE A 76 -10.26 18.87 -4.04
CA PHE A 76 -10.74 17.51 -4.34
C PHE A 76 -9.91 16.46 -3.60
N PHE A 77 -8.58 16.48 -3.73
CA PHE A 77 -7.71 15.53 -3.05
C PHE A 77 -7.79 15.69 -1.54
N SER A 78 -7.84 16.90 -1.03
CA SER A 78 -7.96 17.17 0.42
C SER A 78 -9.22 16.54 1.01
N ARG A 79 -10.37 16.67 0.35
CA ARG A 79 -11.62 16.04 0.78
C ARG A 79 -11.54 14.51 0.78
N ARG A 80 -10.99 13.93 -0.29
CA ARG A 80 -10.87 12.45 -0.44
C ARG A 80 -9.90 11.88 0.61
N ILE A 81 -8.74 12.49 0.78
CA ILE A 81 -7.73 12.08 1.77
C ILE A 81 -8.27 12.22 3.19
N SER A 82 -8.94 13.34 3.53
CA SER A 82 -9.54 13.53 4.84
C SER A 82 -10.59 12.47 5.17
N ARG A 83 -11.46 12.14 4.20
CA ARG A 83 -12.45 11.06 4.37
C ARG A 83 -11.79 9.70 4.62
N SER A 84 -10.76 9.41 3.85
CA SER A 84 -9.99 8.19 3.99
C SER A 84 -9.28 8.11 5.35
N LEU A 85 -8.66 9.20 5.79
CA LEU A 85 -8.01 9.32 7.10
C LEU A 85 -9.01 9.10 8.25
N SER A 86 -10.15 9.79 8.24
CA SER A 86 -11.19 9.66 9.26
C SER A 86 -11.68 8.21 9.41
N LEU A 87 -11.81 7.48 8.29
CA LEU A 87 -12.15 6.06 8.33
C LEU A 87 -11.08 5.25 9.09
N ARG A 88 -9.79 5.49 8.81
CA ARG A 88 -8.68 4.79 9.49
C ARG A 88 -8.64 5.14 10.98
N GLU A 89 -8.75 6.40 11.32
CA GLU A 89 -8.74 6.86 12.71
C GLU A 89 -9.89 6.25 13.53
N SER A 90 -11.03 5.95 12.92
CA SER A 90 -12.15 5.32 13.60
C SER A 90 -11.93 3.85 13.98
N ILE A 91 -10.98 3.16 13.34
CA ILE A 91 -10.71 1.72 13.52
C ILE A 91 -9.33 1.42 14.07
N LEU A 92 -8.42 2.40 14.08
CA LEU A 92 -7.05 2.21 14.54
C LEU A 92 -6.95 2.29 16.07
N SER A 93 -6.09 1.45 16.65
CA SER A 93 -5.65 1.60 18.03
C SER A 93 -4.85 2.89 18.20
N ARG A 94 -4.99 3.56 19.35
CA ARG A 94 -4.17 4.74 19.71
C ARG A 94 -2.68 4.44 19.78
N ALA A 95 -2.31 3.18 20.02
CA ALA A 95 -0.94 2.68 20.02
C ALA A 95 -0.52 2.19 18.62
N THR A 96 -0.88 2.94 17.56
CA THR A 96 -0.53 2.62 16.18
C THR A 96 -0.29 3.93 15.43
N ASP A 97 0.94 4.14 14.95
CA ASP A 97 1.39 5.31 14.20
C ASP A 97 1.80 4.99 12.76
N ALA A 98 1.64 3.71 12.35
CA ALA A 98 1.94 3.25 11.01
C ALA A 98 0.72 2.59 10.37
N TYR A 99 0.19 3.19 9.30
CA TYR A 99 -1.01 2.72 8.62
C TYR A 99 -1.16 3.31 7.22
N ARG A 100 -1.96 2.65 6.39
CA ARG A 100 -2.31 3.15 5.06
C ARG A 100 -3.36 4.24 5.14
N ILE A 101 -3.04 5.44 4.65
CA ILE A 101 -3.96 6.57 4.54
C ILE A 101 -4.82 6.44 3.29
N ALA A 102 -4.21 6.18 2.11
CA ALA A 102 -4.93 6.04 0.86
C ALA A 102 -4.60 4.72 0.18
N ASN A 103 -5.62 4.01 -0.31
CA ASN A 103 -5.53 2.68 -0.92
C ASN A 103 -6.19 2.64 -2.31
N GLY A 104 -5.72 3.46 -3.23
CA GLY A 104 -6.15 3.41 -4.62
C GLY A 104 -7.66 3.51 -4.80
N GLU A 105 -8.21 2.60 -5.58
CA GLU A 105 -9.64 2.54 -5.90
C GLU A 105 -10.53 2.38 -4.66
N GLY A 106 -10.04 1.73 -3.61
CA GLY A 106 -10.80 1.55 -2.35
C GLY A 106 -11.13 2.88 -1.65
N ASP A 107 -10.33 3.92 -1.91
CA ASP A 107 -10.54 5.27 -1.38
C ASP A 107 -10.94 6.27 -2.47
N PHE A 108 -11.33 5.79 -3.64
CA PHE A 108 -11.63 6.60 -4.82
C PHE A 108 -10.47 7.53 -5.26
N LEU A 109 -9.24 7.05 -5.08
CA LEU A 109 -7.98 7.69 -5.46
C LEU A 109 -7.15 6.73 -6.33
N PRO A 110 -7.67 6.28 -7.49
CA PRO A 110 -7.08 5.20 -8.29
C PRO A 110 -5.62 5.48 -8.62
N GLY A 111 -4.77 4.48 -8.36
CA GLY A 111 -3.34 4.57 -8.59
C GLY A 111 -2.54 5.33 -7.53
N LEU A 112 -3.16 5.81 -6.45
CA LEU A 112 -2.48 6.45 -5.33
C LEU A 112 -2.44 5.54 -4.11
N ILE A 113 -1.24 5.29 -3.59
CA ILE A 113 -1.02 4.70 -2.27
C ILE A 113 -0.34 5.76 -1.41
N VAL A 114 -0.81 5.92 -0.19
CA VAL A 114 -0.18 6.76 0.82
C VAL A 114 -0.13 5.97 2.13
N ASP A 115 1.06 5.66 2.57
CA ASP A 115 1.32 4.99 3.85
C ASP A 115 1.98 5.96 4.82
N ARG A 116 1.50 6.00 6.05
CA ARG A 116 2.12 6.74 7.14
C ARG A 116 3.04 5.82 7.94
N TYR A 117 4.20 6.33 8.26
CA TYR A 117 5.18 5.72 9.14
C TYR A 117 5.67 6.78 10.14
N ASN A 118 5.02 6.84 11.29
CA ASN A 118 5.26 7.85 12.31
C ASN A 118 5.10 9.28 11.74
N GLU A 119 6.19 10.03 11.60
CA GLU A 119 6.20 11.41 11.10
C GLU A 119 6.44 11.50 9.58
N PHE A 120 6.61 10.38 8.87
CA PHE A 120 6.88 10.34 7.43
C PHE A 120 5.72 9.72 6.65
N LEU A 121 5.52 10.22 5.43
CA LEU A 121 4.60 9.62 4.46
C LEU A 121 5.39 8.98 3.33
N VAL A 122 4.98 7.79 2.92
CA VAL A 122 5.50 7.12 1.72
C VAL A 122 4.39 7.02 0.69
N CYS A 123 4.61 7.61 -0.47
CA CYS A 123 3.65 7.66 -1.57
C CYS A 123 4.07 6.77 -2.72
N GLN A 124 3.09 6.17 -3.39
CA GLN A 124 3.27 5.51 -4.70
C GLN A 124 2.24 6.08 -5.68
N PHE A 125 2.73 6.46 -6.86
CA PHE A 125 1.91 6.92 -8.00
C PHE A 125 2.00 5.84 -9.08
N LEU A 126 1.02 4.94 -9.09
CA LEU A 126 1.07 3.67 -9.82
C LEU A 126 0.38 3.72 -11.18
N THR A 127 -0.20 4.87 -11.56
CA THR A 127 -0.86 5.05 -12.86
C THR A 127 -0.42 6.34 -13.52
N ALA A 128 -0.34 6.35 -14.85
CA ALA A 128 0.12 7.50 -15.61
C ALA A 128 -0.73 8.75 -15.33
N GLY A 129 -2.04 8.60 -15.23
CA GLY A 129 -2.93 9.70 -14.92
C GLY A 129 -2.72 10.27 -13.52
N MET A 130 -2.53 9.43 -12.49
CA MET A 130 -2.26 9.88 -11.12
C MET A 130 -0.85 10.50 -11.00
N HIS A 131 0.12 9.95 -11.73
CA HIS A 131 1.48 10.49 -11.78
C HIS A 131 1.51 11.93 -12.28
N CYS A 132 0.65 12.30 -13.23
CA CYS A 132 0.52 13.69 -13.70
C CYS A 132 0.02 14.67 -12.63
N LEU A 133 -0.68 14.18 -11.60
CA LEU A 133 -1.23 14.99 -10.52
C LEU A 133 -0.37 14.95 -9.24
N LYS A 134 0.85 14.41 -9.32
CA LYS A 134 1.76 14.25 -8.20
C LYS A 134 1.92 15.53 -7.37
N SER A 135 2.19 16.66 -8.01
CA SER A 135 2.38 17.95 -7.31
C SER A 135 1.13 18.41 -6.55
N VAL A 136 -0.05 18.21 -7.13
CA VAL A 136 -1.33 18.57 -6.50
C VAL A 136 -1.59 17.67 -5.29
N VAL A 137 -1.37 16.36 -5.43
CA VAL A 137 -1.51 15.39 -4.32
C VAL A 137 -0.53 15.70 -3.19
N VAL A 138 0.75 15.95 -3.51
CA VAL A 138 1.78 16.28 -2.50
C VAL A 138 1.43 17.57 -1.77
N GLY A 139 0.96 18.61 -2.48
CA GLY A 139 0.48 19.85 -1.87
C GLY A 139 -0.68 19.60 -0.91
N SER A 140 -1.66 18.79 -1.29
CA SER A 140 -2.79 18.42 -0.44
C SER A 140 -2.36 17.66 0.81
N LEU A 141 -1.44 16.69 0.67
CA LEU A 141 -0.89 15.92 1.80
C LEU A 141 -0.12 16.83 2.77
N SER A 142 0.71 17.74 2.25
CA SER A 142 1.49 18.69 3.06
C SER A 142 0.60 19.65 3.86
N ASN A 143 -0.54 20.05 3.30
CA ASN A 143 -1.48 20.95 3.96
C ASN A 143 -2.35 20.25 5.02
N LEU A 144 -2.66 18.96 4.80
CA LEU A 144 -3.56 18.20 5.68
C LEU A 144 -2.83 17.51 6.84
N LEU A 145 -1.60 17.08 6.61
CA LEU A 145 -0.89 16.18 7.51
C LEU A 145 0.40 16.82 8.00
N ALA A 146 0.56 16.85 9.32
CA ALA A 146 1.80 17.30 9.94
C ALA A 146 2.90 16.20 9.79
N ALA A 147 3.41 16.04 8.57
CA ALA A 147 4.49 15.12 8.28
C ALA A 147 5.82 15.86 8.18
N LYS A 148 6.91 15.28 8.71
CA LYS A 148 8.27 15.83 8.54
C LYS A 148 8.73 15.74 7.08
N GLY A 149 8.33 14.67 6.39
CA GLY A 149 8.69 14.48 5.00
C GLY A 149 7.72 13.54 4.26
N ILE A 150 7.65 13.75 2.95
CA ILE A 150 6.90 12.93 2.00
C ILE A 150 7.91 12.32 1.04
N PHE A 151 7.95 11.00 0.99
CA PHE A 151 8.87 10.21 0.18
C PHE A 151 8.13 9.42 -0.88
N GLU A 152 8.63 9.42 -2.10
CA GLU A 152 8.09 8.58 -3.18
C GLU A 152 8.84 7.27 -3.26
N LYS A 153 8.07 6.19 -3.44
CA LYS A 153 8.59 4.87 -3.76
C LYS A 153 7.70 4.19 -4.79
N SER A 154 7.63 4.79 -5.98
CA SER A 154 6.86 4.26 -7.11
C SER A 154 7.73 3.26 -7.88
N GLU A 155 7.51 1.97 -7.62
CA GLU A 155 8.28 0.85 -8.18
C GLU A 155 7.35 -0.32 -8.54
N GLY A 156 7.84 -1.25 -9.35
CA GLY A 156 7.17 -2.50 -9.69
C GLY A 156 6.62 -2.56 -11.12
N ARG A 157 6.25 -3.76 -11.54
CA ARG A 157 5.83 -4.08 -12.92
C ARG A 157 4.61 -3.28 -13.41
N VAL A 158 3.76 -2.84 -12.50
CA VAL A 158 2.57 -2.03 -12.86
C VAL A 158 2.98 -0.75 -13.58
N LEU A 159 4.15 -0.20 -13.31
CA LEU A 159 4.64 1.01 -13.97
C LEU A 159 4.98 0.77 -15.45
N ASP A 160 5.48 -0.42 -15.79
CA ASP A 160 5.76 -0.81 -17.19
C ASP A 160 4.48 -0.84 -18.01
N GLU A 161 3.40 -1.40 -17.46
CA GLU A 161 2.07 -1.45 -18.08
C GLU A 161 1.45 -0.04 -18.26
N GLU A 162 1.75 0.87 -17.36
CA GLU A 162 1.33 2.27 -17.41
C GLU A 162 2.26 3.14 -18.27
N GLY A 163 3.45 2.64 -18.59
CA GLY A 163 4.48 3.33 -19.38
C GLY A 163 5.11 4.50 -18.65
N ILE A 164 5.24 4.42 -17.34
CA ILE A 164 5.94 5.38 -16.48
C ILE A 164 7.22 4.77 -15.92
N GLN A 165 8.22 5.61 -15.70
CA GLN A 165 9.49 5.17 -15.12
C GLN A 165 9.38 5.07 -13.60
N PRO A 166 10.07 4.12 -12.97
CA PRO A 166 10.22 4.08 -11.51
C PRO A 166 10.74 5.41 -10.96
N SER A 167 10.22 5.84 -9.82
CA SER A 167 10.61 7.09 -9.17
C SER A 167 10.73 6.87 -7.66
N VAL A 168 11.91 7.21 -7.13
CA VAL A 168 12.22 7.10 -5.69
C VAL A 168 12.90 8.38 -5.27
N GLY A 169 12.38 9.04 -4.22
CA GLY A 169 12.99 10.28 -3.73
C GLY A 169 12.10 11.08 -2.81
N VAL A 170 12.64 12.17 -2.28
CA VAL A 170 11.91 13.11 -1.43
C VAL A 170 11.02 13.99 -2.32
N LEU A 171 9.74 14.07 -1.98
CA LEU A 171 8.77 14.93 -2.67
C LEU A 171 8.55 16.25 -1.94
N ALA A 172 8.60 16.24 -0.60
CA ALA A 172 8.49 17.43 0.24
C ALA A 172 9.10 17.17 1.63
N GLY A 173 9.55 18.24 2.30
CA GLY A 173 10.10 18.18 3.64
C GLY A 173 11.45 17.48 3.75
N GLU A 174 11.68 16.79 4.86
CA GLU A 174 12.92 16.11 5.17
C GLU A 174 13.00 14.71 4.53
N PRO A 175 14.21 14.24 4.16
CA PRO A 175 14.39 12.85 3.79
C PRO A 175 14.12 11.92 4.99
N PRO A 176 13.45 10.77 4.79
CA PRO A 176 13.31 9.80 5.86
C PRO A 176 14.68 9.31 6.33
N PRO A 177 14.88 9.04 7.63
CA PRO A 177 16.10 8.42 8.12
C PRO A 177 16.30 7.03 7.50
N GLU A 178 17.48 6.43 7.68
CA GLU A 178 17.76 5.09 7.16
C GLU A 178 16.77 4.05 7.72
N LEU A 179 16.44 4.16 9.00
CA LEU A 179 15.44 3.34 9.67
C LEU A 179 14.45 4.25 10.42
N ILE A 180 13.17 3.97 10.29
CA ILE A 180 12.09 4.63 11.02
C ILE A 180 11.60 3.68 12.11
N THR A 181 11.45 4.18 13.33
CA THR A 181 10.75 3.44 14.39
C THR A 181 9.27 3.75 14.31
N ILE A 182 8.46 2.70 14.25
CA ILE A 182 6.99 2.76 14.27
C ILE A 182 6.43 1.97 15.44
N GLU A 183 5.17 2.27 15.77
CA GLU A 183 4.39 1.51 16.74
C GLU A 183 3.13 0.93 16.07
N GLU A 184 2.86 -0.35 16.33
CA GLU A 184 1.67 -1.05 15.86
C GLU A 184 1.10 -1.90 17.00
N ASN A 185 -0.11 -1.54 17.47
CA ASN A 185 -0.80 -2.20 18.58
C ASN A 185 0.07 -2.33 19.86
N GLY A 186 0.94 -1.37 20.12
CA GLY A 186 1.86 -1.36 21.27
C GLY A 186 3.18 -2.10 21.06
N PHE A 187 3.38 -2.79 19.93
CA PHE A 187 4.68 -3.32 19.53
C PHE A 187 5.45 -2.31 18.69
N LYS A 188 6.76 -2.26 18.88
CA LYS A 188 7.66 -1.36 18.15
C LYS A 188 8.42 -2.08 17.05
N PHE A 189 8.59 -1.41 15.93
CA PHE A 189 9.33 -1.95 14.79
C PHE A 189 10.24 -0.88 14.19
N VAL A 190 11.47 -1.25 13.87
CA VAL A 190 12.29 -0.48 12.94
C VAL A 190 12.05 -0.98 11.52
N ILE A 191 11.86 -0.06 10.60
CA ILE A 191 11.55 -0.35 9.20
C ILE A 191 12.45 0.46 8.28
N ASP A 192 12.74 -0.07 7.10
CA ASP A 192 13.45 0.62 6.03
C ASP A 192 12.46 0.95 4.90
N VAL A 193 12.08 2.21 4.78
CA VAL A 193 11.16 2.67 3.72
C VAL A 193 11.84 2.80 2.36
N ARG A 194 13.18 2.89 2.33
CA ARG A 194 13.94 3.06 1.09
C ARG A 194 14.20 1.73 0.39
N ARG A 195 14.60 0.69 1.13
CA ARG A 195 15.02 -0.62 0.61
C ARG A 195 14.07 -1.76 0.96
N GLY A 196 13.21 -1.56 1.96
CA GLY A 196 12.24 -2.56 2.41
C GLY A 196 11.22 -2.94 1.34
N GLN A 197 10.57 -4.06 1.52
CA GLN A 197 9.50 -4.51 0.62
C GLN A 197 8.28 -3.58 0.70
N LYS A 198 7.48 -3.51 -0.36
CA LYS A 198 6.35 -2.57 -0.49
C LYS A 198 6.83 -1.14 -0.21
N THR A 199 6.13 -0.43 0.64
CA THR A 199 6.48 0.91 1.13
C THR A 199 7.43 0.90 2.33
N GLY A 200 7.78 -0.29 2.86
CA GLY A 200 8.68 -0.50 4.01
C GLY A 200 8.18 -1.55 5.01
N PHE A 201 6.86 -1.72 5.13
CA PHE A 201 6.24 -2.68 6.06
C PHE A 201 4.94 -3.26 5.48
N PHE A 202 4.51 -4.43 5.98
CA PHE A 202 3.26 -5.09 5.57
C PHE A 202 2.09 -4.63 6.44
N LEU A 203 1.65 -3.38 6.26
CA LEU A 203 0.57 -2.76 7.04
C LEU A 203 -0.77 -3.49 6.92
N ASP A 204 -1.00 -4.18 5.80
CA ASP A 204 -2.20 -4.99 5.53
C ASP A 204 -2.31 -6.24 6.40
N GLN A 205 -1.21 -6.66 7.06
CA GLN A 205 -1.17 -7.84 7.91
C GLN A 205 -1.38 -7.55 9.40
N ARG A 206 -1.65 -6.30 9.80
CA ARG A 206 -1.81 -5.90 11.20
C ARG A 206 -2.84 -6.74 11.95
N ASP A 207 -4.02 -6.92 11.37
CA ASP A 207 -5.11 -7.63 12.02
C ASP A 207 -4.83 -9.15 12.09
N ASN A 208 -4.19 -9.72 11.06
CA ASN A 208 -3.73 -11.10 11.09
C ASN A 208 -2.65 -11.32 12.17
N ARG A 209 -1.75 -10.37 12.34
CA ARG A 209 -0.77 -10.41 13.45
C ARG A 209 -1.46 -10.34 14.81
N ALA A 210 -2.46 -9.49 14.96
CA ALA A 210 -3.24 -9.37 16.21
C ALA A 210 -3.97 -10.68 16.54
N ILE A 211 -4.56 -11.36 15.55
CA ILE A 211 -5.19 -12.68 15.74
C ILE A 211 -4.16 -13.70 16.23
N LEU A 212 -2.95 -13.71 15.67
CA LEU A 212 -1.91 -14.65 16.10
C LEU A 212 -1.59 -14.52 17.59
N THR A 213 -1.63 -13.31 18.16
CA THR A 213 -1.44 -13.09 19.61
C THR A 213 -2.41 -13.91 20.45
N THR A 214 -3.65 -14.11 19.99
CA THR A 214 -4.71 -14.84 20.74
C THR A 214 -4.52 -16.35 20.75
N ILE A 215 -3.81 -16.91 19.77
CA ILE A 215 -3.67 -18.37 19.57
C ILE A 215 -2.24 -18.89 19.83
N ALA A 216 -1.30 -17.99 20.10
CA ALA A 216 0.13 -18.32 20.18
C ALA A 216 0.56 -18.94 21.52
N ARG A 217 -0.20 -18.76 22.60
CA ARG A 217 0.17 -19.18 23.96
C ARG A 217 0.62 -20.64 24.02
N ASP A 218 1.79 -20.85 24.64
CA ASP A 218 2.42 -22.17 24.85
C ASP A 218 2.73 -22.95 23.56
N LYS A 219 2.64 -22.31 22.39
CA LYS A 219 2.93 -22.97 21.10
C LYS A 219 4.40 -22.82 20.71
N LYS A 220 4.88 -23.83 19.97
CA LYS A 220 6.07 -23.72 19.14
C LYS A 220 5.64 -23.30 17.75
N ILE A 221 6.22 -22.23 17.23
CA ILE A 221 5.78 -21.57 16.00
C ILE A 221 6.94 -21.49 15.02
N LEU A 222 6.69 -21.90 13.77
CA LEU A 222 7.57 -21.66 12.63
C LEU A 222 6.97 -20.53 11.79
N ASN A 223 7.66 -19.40 11.72
CA ASN A 223 7.31 -18.26 10.89
C ASN A 223 8.13 -18.31 9.59
N CYS A 224 7.55 -18.88 8.53
CA CYS A 224 8.16 -18.89 7.20
C CYS A 224 7.94 -17.56 6.49
N PHE A 225 8.94 -17.11 5.72
CA PHE A 225 8.95 -15.81 5.06
C PHE A 225 8.80 -14.68 6.06
N SER A 226 9.58 -14.78 7.14
CA SER A 226 9.41 -13.95 8.34
C SER A 226 9.67 -12.47 8.14
N TYR A 227 10.36 -12.08 7.05
CA TYR A 227 10.77 -10.72 6.74
C TYR A 227 11.41 -10.06 7.97
N SER A 228 10.91 -8.91 8.41
CA SER A 228 11.39 -8.18 9.60
C SER A 228 10.84 -8.71 10.94
N GLY A 229 10.31 -9.93 10.97
CA GLY A 229 9.91 -10.64 12.20
C GLY A 229 8.62 -10.18 12.86
N ALA A 230 7.77 -9.40 12.18
CA ALA A 230 6.59 -8.83 12.82
C ALA A 230 5.62 -9.89 13.37
N PHE A 231 5.34 -10.96 12.63
CA PHE A 231 4.52 -12.08 13.13
C PHE A 231 5.16 -12.77 14.34
N SER A 232 6.49 -12.88 14.35
CA SER A 232 7.22 -13.49 15.48
C SER A 232 7.07 -12.69 16.76
N ILE A 233 7.13 -11.36 16.67
CA ILE A 233 6.95 -10.45 17.79
C ILE A 233 5.54 -10.57 18.38
N TYR A 234 4.50 -10.58 17.53
CA TYR A 234 3.12 -10.77 17.98
C TYR A 234 2.91 -12.15 18.61
N ALA A 235 3.53 -13.19 18.08
CA ALA A 235 3.45 -14.54 18.65
C ALA A 235 4.11 -14.61 20.03
N LEU A 236 5.29 -14.03 20.21
CA LEU A 236 5.97 -13.95 21.51
C LEU A 236 5.15 -13.11 22.50
N GLY A 237 4.61 -11.97 22.06
CA GLY A 237 3.69 -11.14 22.87
C GLY A 237 2.43 -11.88 23.29
N GLY A 238 1.98 -12.86 22.49
CA GLY A 238 0.88 -13.79 22.80
C GLY A 238 1.27 -14.97 23.69
N GLY A 239 2.54 -15.07 24.12
CA GLY A 239 3.04 -16.13 24.98
C GLY A 239 3.47 -17.40 24.26
N ALA A 240 3.91 -17.30 23.00
CA ALA A 240 4.54 -18.43 22.31
C ALA A 240 5.75 -18.92 23.10
N LYS A 241 5.88 -20.26 23.23
CA LYS A 241 6.95 -20.90 23.98
C LYS A 241 8.27 -20.86 23.23
N GLU A 242 8.22 -21.00 21.93
CA GLU A 242 9.38 -21.09 21.04
C GLU A 242 9.00 -20.59 19.66
N ILE A 243 9.88 -19.82 19.02
CA ILE A 243 9.66 -19.36 17.66
C ILE A 243 10.91 -19.54 16.80
N VAL A 244 10.70 -20.04 15.60
CA VAL A 244 11.71 -20.07 14.54
C VAL A 244 11.26 -19.12 13.43
N SER A 245 12.06 -18.12 13.14
CA SER A 245 11.82 -17.15 12.05
C SER A 245 12.74 -17.46 10.89
N LEU A 246 12.17 -17.86 9.76
CA LEU A 246 12.90 -18.31 8.58
C LEU A 246 12.67 -17.35 7.42
N ASP A 247 13.76 -16.81 6.86
CA ASP A 247 13.74 -15.97 5.66
C ASP A 247 15.01 -16.17 4.83
N SER A 248 14.93 -16.01 3.53
CA SER A 248 16.08 -16.07 2.63
C SER A 248 16.91 -14.78 2.65
N SER A 249 16.35 -13.67 3.10
CA SER A 249 16.97 -12.34 3.12
C SER A 249 17.72 -12.07 4.42
N ARG A 250 19.03 -12.00 4.37
CA ARG A 250 19.86 -11.63 5.53
C ARG A 250 19.51 -10.24 6.09
N PRO A 251 19.34 -9.17 5.26
CA PRO A 251 18.93 -7.87 5.78
C PRO A 251 17.57 -7.89 6.47
N ALA A 252 16.62 -8.71 6.02
CA ALA A 252 15.32 -8.85 6.68
C ALA A 252 15.46 -9.49 8.07
N LEU A 253 16.30 -10.50 8.21
CA LEU A 253 16.58 -11.14 9.51
C LEU A 253 17.33 -10.20 10.47
N GLU A 254 18.23 -9.36 9.98
CA GLU A 254 18.88 -8.33 10.79
C GLU A 254 17.87 -7.28 11.33
N LEU A 255 16.86 -6.93 10.53
CA LEU A 255 15.74 -6.13 11.03
C LEU A 255 14.89 -6.90 12.05
N ALA A 256 14.65 -8.19 11.81
CA ALA A 256 13.91 -9.05 12.75
C ALA A 256 14.60 -9.12 14.11
N GLU A 257 15.93 -9.29 14.14
CA GLU A 257 16.72 -9.29 15.37
C GLU A 257 16.58 -7.98 16.15
N ARG A 258 16.71 -6.83 15.46
CA ARG A 258 16.52 -5.51 16.06
C ARG A 258 15.10 -5.33 16.58
N ASN A 259 14.11 -5.80 15.86
CA ASN A 259 12.71 -5.70 16.25
C ASN A 259 12.37 -6.58 17.46
N LEU A 260 12.96 -7.76 17.58
CA LEU A 260 12.86 -8.61 18.77
C LEU A 260 13.44 -7.89 20.00
N ALA A 261 14.68 -7.39 19.89
CA ALA A 261 15.35 -6.67 20.97
C ALA A 261 14.57 -5.40 21.39
N LEU A 262 14.01 -4.66 20.42
CA LEU A 262 13.24 -3.43 20.68
C LEU A 262 11.97 -3.69 21.52
N ASN A 263 11.41 -4.90 21.42
CA ASN A 263 10.25 -5.34 22.20
C ASN A 263 10.62 -6.14 23.45
N GLY A 264 11.90 -6.22 23.81
CA GLY A 264 12.37 -6.92 25.03
C GLY A 264 12.34 -8.44 24.91
N PHE A 265 12.26 -8.99 23.68
CA PHE A 265 12.34 -10.42 23.47
C PHE A 265 13.79 -10.83 23.24
N GLU A 266 14.31 -11.69 24.13
CA GLU A 266 15.65 -12.24 23.97
C GLU A 266 15.69 -13.33 22.91
N VAL A 267 16.86 -13.50 22.29
CA VAL A 267 17.11 -14.53 21.26
C VAL A 267 16.96 -15.96 21.82
N GLY A 268 16.96 -16.15 23.15
CA GLY A 268 16.85 -17.46 23.81
C GLY A 268 15.52 -18.22 23.61
N GLY A 269 14.44 -17.54 23.20
CA GLY A 269 13.15 -18.14 22.84
C GLY A 269 12.80 -18.00 21.36
N SER A 270 13.70 -17.37 20.56
CA SER A 270 13.53 -17.15 19.12
C SER A 270 14.81 -17.50 18.37
N GLU A 271 14.66 -18.22 17.28
CA GLU A 271 15.75 -18.56 16.36
C GLU A 271 15.53 -17.84 15.03
N LEU A 272 16.59 -17.22 14.49
CA LEU A 272 16.57 -16.55 13.19
C LEU A 272 17.38 -17.39 12.20
N LEU A 273 16.70 -18.04 11.27
CA LEU A 273 17.31 -18.93 10.29
C LEU A 273 17.30 -18.29 8.88
N LYS A 274 18.48 -18.21 8.29
CA LYS A 274 18.56 -17.86 6.85
C LYS A 274 18.42 -19.14 6.02
N GLY A 275 17.37 -19.22 5.21
CA GLY A 275 17.16 -20.38 4.34
C GLY A 275 15.95 -20.22 3.43
N ASP A 276 15.82 -21.18 2.53
CA ASP A 276 14.62 -21.36 1.71
C ASP A 276 13.57 -22.15 2.50
N ALA A 277 12.36 -21.60 2.63
CA ALA A 277 11.31 -22.18 3.44
C ALA A 277 10.82 -23.53 2.91
N PHE A 278 10.78 -23.72 1.59
CA PHE A 278 10.35 -24.98 1.00
C PHE A 278 11.38 -26.10 1.22
N THR A 279 12.66 -25.77 1.16
CA THR A 279 13.75 -26.69 1.47
C THR A 279 13.72 -27.07 2.94
N TYR A 280 13.63 -26.09 3.84
CA TYR A 280 13.57 -26.32 5.29
C TYR A 280 12.38 -27.22 5.67
N LEU A 281 11.18 -26.95 5.13
CA LEU A 281 9.98 -27.75 5.41
C LEU A 281 10.09 -29.20 4.91
N LYS A 282 10.85 -29.47 3.84
CA LYS A 282 11.10 -30.84 3.37
C LYS A 282 12.07 -31.60 4.27
N GLU A 283 13.01 -30.87 4.90
CA GLU A 283 14.02 -31.44 5.77
C GLU A 283 13.55 -31.60 7.23
N CYS A 284 12.52 -30.86 7.62
CA CYS A 284 11.88 -30.95 8.93
C CYS A 284 11.03 -32.22 9.07
N ASP A 285 11.69 -33.36 9.16
CA ASP A 285 11.04 -34.68 9.29
C ASP A 285 10.35 -34.79 10.67
N GLY A 286 9.08 -34.39 10.75
CA GLY A 286 8.18 -34.58 11.90
C GLY A 286 8.34 -33.66 13.09
N ALA A 287 9.31 -32.73 13.11
CA ALA A 287 9.53 -31.79 14.22
C ALA A 287 8.40 -30.74 14.36
N PHE A 288 7.78 -30.36 13.23
CA PHE A 288 6.59 -29.53 13.18
C PHE A 288 5.43 -30.34 12.57
N ARG A 289 4.69 -31.07 13.40
CA ARG A 289 3.43 -31.65 12.95
C ARG A 289 2.43 -30.51 12.80
N LEU A 290 2.09 -30.18 11.57
CA LEU A 290 0.87 -29.42 11.26
C LEU A 290 -0.31 -30.25 11.80
N ARG A 291 -0.87 -29.91 12.95
CA ARG A 291 -2.19 -30.40 13.32
C ARG A 291 -3.19 -29.60 12.50
N PRO A 292 -4.14 -30.26 11.79
CA PRO A 292 -5.28 -29.52 11.26
C PRO A 292 -5.94 -28.75 12.40
N LEU A 293 -6.36 -27.52 12.12
CA LEU A 293 -7.26 -26.81 13.01
C LEU A 293 -8.59 -27.56 12.96
N ASP A 294 -8.96 -28.20 14.06
CA ASP A 294 -10.29 -28.76 14.27
C ASP A 294 -11.33 -27.62 14.38
#